data_2b15eeee47e4da6b0619300d99864c5c
#
_entry.id   2b15eeee47e4da6b0619300d99864c5c
#
_cell.length_a   1.000
_cell.length_b   1.000
_cell.length_c   1.000
_cell.angle_alpha   90.00
_cell.angle_beta   90.00
_cell.angle_gamma   90.00
#
_symmetry.space_group_name_H-M   'P 1'
#
loop_
_entity.id
_entity.type
_entity.pdbx_description
1 polymer ?
#
loop_
_entity_poly.entity_id
_entity_poly.type
_entity_poly.pdbx_seq_one_letter_code
_entity_poly.pdbx_strand_id
1 'polypeptide(L)'
;KAYVELNGNIPSFPEEDKTKKSFEHYEKLDVLGRARGAYANIGKETMPKEKRGSISSVHPTGWNNTQYNFVDGKYLYNRCHLIGYQLTAENANERNLITGTRYMNVEGMLPFENMVADYIKETGNHVLYRVTPIYEGDNLVANGVEMEAESIEDNGEGIQFHVFVYNVQPLVDIDYRDGSSQKTKIQSDTNVEIRGNSRSKIYHCPGQNAYKDMKDSKNLVIFSSEEEAKAAGYRKAKQ
;
A
#
# COMPACT_ATOMS: atom_id res chain seq x y z
N LYS A 1 -10.01 3.86 -7.03
CA LYS A 1 -9.78 2.43 -7.21
C LYS A 1 -8.34 2.13 -6.88
N ALA A 2 -8.07 1.21 -5.94
CA ALA A 2 -6.72 0.92 -5.47
C ALA A 2 -5.90 0.07 -6.47
N TYR A 3 -6.56 -0.76 -7.29
CA TYR A 3 -5.91 -1.66 -8.24
C TYR A 3 -6.78 -1.95 -9.47
N VAL A 4 -6.18 -2.56 -10.47
CA VAL A 4 -6.85 -3.16 -11.63
C VAL A 4 -6.34 -4.58 -11.84
N GLU A 5 -7.20 -5.44 -12.37
CA GLU A 5 -6.81 -6.78 -12.80
C GLU A 5 -6.10 -6.72 -14.15
N LEU A 6 -5.06 -7.53 -14.30
CA LEU A 6 -4.31 -7.70 -15.52
C LEU A 6 -4.50 -9.11 -16.05
N ASN A 7 -4.42 -9.28 -17.37
CA ASN A 7 -4.43 -10.58 -18.04
C ASN A 7 -5.55 -11.52 -17.55
N GLY A 8 -6.76 -10.98 -17.37
CA GLY A 8 -7.89 -11.76 -16.85
C GLY A 8 -7.68 -12.31 -15.43
N ASN A 9 -6.85 -11.61 -14.63
CA ASN A 9 -6.45 -12.01 -13.28
C ASN A 9 -5.63 -13.33 -13.23
N ILE A 10 -4.97 -13.67 -14.33
CA ILE A 10 -4.17 -14.90 -14.46
C ILE A 10 -2.69 -14.53 -14.46
N PRO A 11 -1.89 -15.03 -13.49
CA PRO A 11 -0.45 -14.81 -13.43
C PRO A 11 0.28 -15.65 -14.49
N SER A 12 1.53 -15.31 -14.75
CA SER A 12 2.40 -16.05 -15.67
C SER A 12 3.68 -16.48 -14.94
N PHE A 13 3.67 -17.72 -14.44
CA PHE A 13 4.85 -18.32 -13.79
C PHE A 13 5.40 -19.47 -14.64
N PRO A 14 6.74 -19.66 -14.68
CA PRO A 14 7.34 -20.82 -15.30
C PRO A 14 6.89 -22.12 -14.61
N GLU A 15 6.59 -23.16 -15.38
CA GLU A 15 6.18 -24.47 -14.83
C GLU A 15 7.24 -25.08 -13.92
N GLU A 16 8.53 -24.87 -14.22
CA GLU A 16 9.67 -25.35 -13.41
C GLU A 16 9.71 -24.76 -12.00
N ASP A 17 9.09 -23.59 -11.77
CA ASP A 17 9.04 -22.95 -10.46
C ASP A 17 7.83 -23.40 -9.61
N LYS A 18 6.87 -24.10 -10.22
CA LYS A 18 5.67 -24.62 -9.56
C LYS A 18 5.96 -25.87 -8.78
N THR A 19 6.86 -25.76 -7.79
CA THR A 19 7.28 -26.85 -6.91
C THR A 19 6.98 -26.54 -5.45
N LYS A 20 7.10 -27.53 -4.58
CA LYS A 20 6.95 -27.38 -3.13
C LYS A 20 8.24 -26.91 -2.43
N LYS A 21 9.24 -26.53 -3.21
CA LYS A 21 10.51 -26.03 -2.70
C LYS A 21 10.48 -24.52 -2.62
N SER A 22 10.51 -23.97 -1.41
CA SER A 22 10.56 -22.52 -1.20
C SER A 22 11.89 -21.93 -1.67
N PHE A 23 11.80 -20.71 -2.17
CA PHE A 23 12.92 -19.85 -2.51
C PHE A 23 12.52 -18.38 -2.35
N GLU A 24 13.53 -17.52 -2.26
CA GLU A 24 13.38 -16.08 -2.26
C GLU A 24 14.43 -15.48 -3.20
N HIS A 25 14.03 -14.56 -4.03
CA HIS A 25 14.90 -13.81 -4.92
C HIS A 25 14.53 -12.34 -4.93
N TYR A 26 15.49 -11.48 -4.62
CA TYR A 26 15.37 -10.03 -4.68
C TYR A 26 16.35 -9.52 -5.75
N GLU A 27 15.82 -8.94 -6.80
CA GLU A 27 16.58 -8.41 -7.93
C GLU A 27 17.59 -7.35 -7.44
N LYS A 28 18.76 -7.30 -8.05
CA LYS A 28 19.71 -6.22 -7.78
C LYS A 28 19.09 -4.88 -8.12
N LEU A 29 19.44 -3.85 -7.36
CA LEU A 29 19.06 -2.48 -7.71
C LEU A 29 19.55 -2.13 -9.11
N ASP A 30 18.81 -1.30 -9.83
CA ASP A 30 19.24 -0.80 -11.14
C ASP A 30 20.30 0.31 -11.01
N VAL A 31 20.73 0.84 -12.15
CA VAL A 31 21.77 1.90 -12.19
C VAL A 31 21.35 3.20 -11.50
N LEU A 32 20.03 3.42 -11.32
CA LEU A 32 19.49 4.55 -10.58
C LEU A 32 19.29 4.24 -9.07
N GLY A 33 19.63 3.04 -8.64
CA GLY A 33 19.42 2.59 -7.25
C GLY A 33 17.99 2.15 -6.96
N ARG A 34 17.14 1.96 -7.97
CA ARG A 34 15.73 1.57 -7.78
C ARG A 34 15.61 0.06 -7.56
N ALA A 35 14.70 -0.35 -6.67
CA ALA A 35 14.31 -1.75 -6.52
C ALA A 35 13.59 -2.22 -7.79
N ARG A 36 13.86 -3.45 -8.24
CA ARG A 36 13.39 -3.97 -9.52
C ARG A 36 12.34 -5.06 -9.41
N GLY A 37 12.32 -5.79 -8.31
CA GLY A 37 11.34 -6.84 -8.10
C GLY A 37 11.78 -7.87 -7.09
N ALA A 38 10.79 -8.57 -6.54
CA ALA A 38 10.95 -9.66 -5.63
C ALA A 38 10.09 -10.85 -6.08
N TYR A 39 10.64 -12.05 -6.01
CA TYR A 39 10.00 -13.27 -6.44
C TYR A 39 10.30 -14.39 -5.44
N ALA A 40 9.27 -15.05 -4.97
CA ALA A 40 9.42 -16.11 -3.97
C ALA A 40 8.42 -17.26 -4.19
N ASN A 41 8.82 -18.43 -3.73
CA ASN A 41 7.93 -19.54 -3.44
C ASN A 41 7.76 -19.56 -1.91
N ILE A 42 6.58 -19.18 -1.44
CA ILE A 42 6.29 -18.92 -0.03
C ILE A 42 5.59 -20.13 0.57
N GLY A 43 6.06 -20.54 1.75
CA GLY A 43 5.46 -21.58 2.57
C GLY A 43 5.55 -21.19 4.05
N LYS A 44 5.06 -22.04 4.94
CA LYS A 44 5.19 -21.82 6.39
C LYS A 44 6.66 -21.66 6.83
N GLU A 45 7.58 -22.31 6.13
CA GLU A 45 9.01 -22.26 6.38
C GLU A 45 9.66 -20.91 6.08
N THR A 46 9.07 -20.09 5.20
CA THR A 46 9.57 -18.74 4.90
C THR A 46 9.01 -17.66 5.83
N MET A 47 7.91 -17.95 6.51
CA MET A 47 7.23 -16.99 7.38
C MET A 47 8.06 -16.66 8.63
N PRO A 48 7.89 -15.43 9.20
CA PRO A 48 8.69 -14.99 10.33
C PRO A 48 8.41 -15.81 11.59
N LYS A 49 9.49 -16.10 12.32
CA LYS A 49 9.46 -16.70 13.66
C LYS A 49 9.70 -15.67 14.75
N GLU A 50 10.12 -14.47 14.36
CA GLU A 50 10.45 -13.35 15.25
C GLU A 50 9.65 -12.11 14.86
N LYS A 51 9.57 -11.15 15.78
CA LYS A 51 8.97 -9.84 15.49
C LYS A 51 9.83 -9.06 14.50
N ARG A 52 9.17 -8.31 13.61
CA ARG A 52 9.86 -7.43 12.67
C ARG A 52 10.73 -6.40 13.39
N GLY A 53 11.91 -6.15 12.83
CA GLY A 53 12.81 -5.10 13.28
C GLY A 53 12.51 -3.74 12.64
N SER A 54 13.34 -2.75 12.99
CA SER A 54 13.30 -1.43 12.33
C SER A 54 13.80 -1.52 10.88
N ILE A 55 13.16 -0.76 10.00
CA ILE A 55 13.55 -0.57 8.60
C ILE A 55 13.91 0.90 8.31
N SER A 56 14.03 1.72 9.35
CA SER A 56 14.23 3.17 9.22
C SER A 56 15.58 3.56 8.58
N SER A 57 16.56 2.65 8.57
CA SER A 57 17.85 2.87 7.93
C SER A 57 17.79 2.82 6.38
N VAL A 58 16.77 2.22 5.80
CA VAL A 58 16.60 2.14 4.36
C VAL A 58 15.87 3.37 3.84
N HIS A 59 16.45 4.00 2.83
CA HIS A 59 15.85 5.13 2.12
C HIS A 59 15.69 4.74 0.64
N PRO A 60 14.50 4.26 0.24
CA PRO A 60 14.23 3.94 -1.16
C PRO A 60 14.35 5.18 -2.05
N THR A 61 14.55 4.98 -3.34
CA THR A 61 14.60 6.10 -4.29
C THR A 61 13.33 6.94 -4.23
N GLY A 62 13.47 8.26 -4.40
CA GLY A 62 12.35 9.18 -4.32
C GLY A 62 11.76 9.35 -2.92
N TRP A 63 12.51 9.01 -1.86
CA TRP A 63 12.09 9.16 -0.48
C TRP A 63 12.05 10.64 -0.07
N ASN A 64 10.94 11.30 -0.38
CA ASN A 64 10.68 12.70 -0.09
C ASN A 64 9.36 12.81 0.68
N ASN A 65 9.39 12.34 1.94
CA ASN A 65 8.18 12.16 2.73
C ASN A 65 7.62 13.49 3.25
N THR A 66 6.32 13.62 3.17
CA THR A 66 5.56 14.78 3.58
C THR A 66 4.38 14.34 4.46
N GLN A 67 3.98 15.19 5.39
CA GLN A 67 2.82 14.94 6.24
C GLN A 67 1.56 15.63 5.69
N TYR A 68 0.44 14.90 5.74
CA TYR A 68 -0.90 15.39 5.43
C TYR A 68 -1.88 14.94 6.50
N ASN A 69 -2.65 15.86 7.09
CA ASN A 69 -3.56 15.55 8.20
C ASN A 69 -4.66 14.54 7.83
N PHE A 70 -5.01 14.46 6.56
CA PHE A 70 -6.04 13.55 6.04
C PHE A 70 -5.50 12.17 5.63
N VAL A 71 -4.20 11.95 5.69
CA VAL A 71 -3.60 10.62 5.45
C VAL A 71 -3.58 9.84 6.76
N ASP A 72 -3.98 8.58 6.72
CA ASP A 72 -3.86 7.69 7.87
C ASP A 72 -2.39 7.59 8.33
N GLY A 73 -2.14 7.81 9.62
CA GLY A 73 -0.78 7.92 10.16
C GLY A 73 -0.03 9.20 9.78
N LYS A 74 -0.65 10.11 9.02
CA LYS A 74 -0.18 11.43 8.56
C LYS A 74 0.93 11.41 7.51
N TYR A 75 1.83 10.45 7.49
CA TYR A 75 2.91 10.37 6.51
C TYR A 75 2.42 9.83 5.16
N LEU A 76 2.74 10.55 4.09
CA LEU A 76 2.38 10.14 2.72
C LEU A 76 2.98 8.79 2.36
N TYR A 77 4.28 8.62 2.59
CA TYR A 77 5.00 7.41 2.21
C TYR A 77 5.29 6.50 3.39
N ASN A 78 5.22 5.21 3.09
CA ASN A 78 5.81 4.14 3.87
C ASN A 78 7.03 3.59 3.13
N ARG A 79 7.99 3.03 3.85
CA ARG A 79 8.96 2.08 3.30
C ARG A 79 8.19 0.80 3.02
N CYS A 80 7.73 0.70 1.78
CA CYS A 80 6.79 -0.34 1.37
C CYS A 80 7.54 -1.60 0.96
N HIS A 81 7.31 -2.71 1.66
CA HIS A 81 7.82 -4.00 1.22
C HIS A 81 7.17 -4.42 -0.09
N LEU A 82 7.96 -4.95 -1.03
CA LEU A 82 7.45 -5.65 -2.21
C LEU A 82 6.82 -6.97 -1.78
N ILE A 83 7.56 -7.81 -1.07
CA ILE A 83 7.03 -8.98 -0.36
C ILE A 83 6.99 -8.66 1.12
N GLY A 84 5.80 -8.70 1.72
CA GLY A 84 5.58 -8.34 3.11
C GLY A 84 6.36 -9.21 4.09
N TYR A 85 6.76 -8.63 5.21
CA TYR A 85 7.49 -9.33 6.27
C TYR A 85 6.77 -10.61 6.75
N GLN A 86 5.44 -10.58 6.81
CA GLN A 86 4.63 -11.74 7.22
C GLN A 86 4.77 -12.96 6.30
N LEU A 87 5.31 -12.79 5.08
CA LEU A 87 5.43 -13.85 4.08
C LEU A 87 6.83 -14.48 4.04
N THR A 88 7.87 -13.66 4.12
CA THR A 88 9.26 -14.10 3.94
C THR A 88 10.21 -13.68 5.06
N ALA A 89 9.74 -13.00 6.08
CA ALA A 89 10.57 -12.48 7.18
C ALA A 89 11.72 -11.55 6.71
N GLU A 90 11.69 -11.08 5.47
CA GLU A 90 12.69 -10.16 4.93
C GLU A 90 12.42 -8.75 5.46
N ASN A 91 13.37 -8.18 6.21
CA ASN A 91 13.13 -6.94 6.94
C ASN A 91 13.73 -5.70 6.24
N ALA A 92 14.95 -5.34 6.56
CA ALA A 92 15.62 -4.11 6.10
C ALA A 92 16.45 -4.35 4.82
N ASN A 93 15.86 -4.99 3.83
CA ASN A 93 16.50 -5.24 2.54
C ASN A 93 16.09 -4.15 1.54
N GLU A 94 17.04 -3.33 1.10
CA GLU A 94 16.80 -2.26 0.13
C GLU A 94 16.26 -2.76 -1.22
N ARG A 95 16.50 -4.02 -1.58
CA ARG A 95 15.98 -4.65 -2.81
C ARG A 95 14.50 -5.03 -2.70
N ASN A 96 13.95 -5.02 -1.48
CA ASN A 96 12.56 -5.36 -1.17
C ASN A 96 11.74 -4.16 -0.65
N LEU A 97 12.27 -2.96 -0.75
CA LEU A 97 11.64 -1.75 -0.22
C LEU A 97 11.56 -0.66 -1.28
N ILE A 98 10.38 -0.06 -1.42
CA ILE A 98 10.13 1.09 -2.29
C ILE A 98 9.45 2.22 -1.54
N THR A 99 9.54 3.41 -2.09
CA THR A 99 8.72 4.56 -1.66
C THR A 99 7.29 4.32 -2.11
N GLY A 100 6.44 3.90 -1.20
CA GLY A 100 5.03 3.60 -1.47
C GLY A 100 4.10 4.46 -0.62
N THR A 101 2.99 4.91 -1.22
CA THR A 101 1.99 5.65 -0.47
C THR A 101 1.36 4.81 0.63
N ARG A 102 0.89 5.46 1.67
CA ARG A 102 0.10 4.79 2.71
C ARG A 102 -1.10 4.06 2.12
N TYR A 103 -1.78 4.70 1.17
CA TYR A 103 -2.94 4.12 0.48
C TYR A 103 -2.57 2.86 -0.32
N MET A 104 -1.51 2.90 -1.13
CA MET A 104 -1.05 1.70 -1.85
C MET A 104 -0.71 0.57 -0.89
N ASN A 105 0.04 0.88 0.17
CA ASN A 105 0.51 -0.13 1.11
C ASN A 105 -0.63 -0.81 1.87
N VAL A 106 -1.60 -0.04 2.37
CA VAL A 106 -2.66 -0.54 3.28
C VAL A 106 -3.93 -0.93 2.54
N GLU A 107 -4.40 -0.08 1.62
CA GLU A 107 -5.65 -0.33 0.90
C GLU A 107 -5.44 -1.14 -0.38
N GLY A 108 -4.26 -1.03 -0.98
CA GLY A 108 -3.92 -1.71 -2.23
C GLY A 108 -3.28 -3.07 -2.03
N MET A 109 -2.10 -3.12 -1.42
CA MET A 109 -1.28 -4.34 -1.34
C MET A 109 -1.67 -5.27 -0.19
N LEU A 110 -1.90 -4.73 1.01
CA LEU A 110 -2.11 -5.53 2.22
C LEU A 110 -3.25 -6.56 2.11
N PRO A 111 -4.40 -6.28 1.47
CA PRO A 111 -5.44 -7.30 1.30
C PRO A 111 -4.97 -8.55 0.54
N PHE A 112 -4.13 -8.36 -0.51
CA PHE A 112 -3.56 -9.48 -1.26
C PHE A 112 -2.50 -10.24 -0.45
N GLU A 113 -1.66 -9.53 0.28
CA GLU A 113 -0.67 -10.13 1.18
C GLU A 113 -1.34 -10.98 2.26
N ASN A 114 -2.40 -10.45 2.88
CA ASN A 114 -3.17 -11.17 3.90
C ASN A 114 -3.86 -12.41 3.33
N MET A 115 -4.43 -12.32 2.13
CA MET A 115 -5.05 -13.45 1.43
C MET A 115 -4.04 -14.60 1.26
N VAL A 116 -2.83 -14.30 0.82
CA VAL A 116 -1.75 -15.29 0.66
C VAL A 116 -1.32 -15.86 2.01
N ALA A 117 -1.10 -15.00 3.01
CA ALA A 117 -0.68 -15.43 4.35
C ALA A 117 -1.71 -16.36 5.01
N ASP A 118 -2.98 -15.99 4.96
CA ASP A 118 -4.07 -16.77 5.54
C ASP A 118 -4.20 -18.14 4.86
N TYR A 119 -4.15 -18.17 3.52
CA TYR A 119 -4.18 -19.42 2.76
C TYR A 119 -3.04 -20.38 3.15
N ILE A 120 -1.80 -19.89 3.27
CA ILE A 120 -0.66 -20.70 3.66
C ILE A 120 -0.81 -21.22 5.09
N LYS A 121 -1.26 -20.40 6.03
CA LYS A 121 -1.49 -20.79 7.42
C LYS A 121 -2.57 -21.85 7.55
N GLU A 122 -3.64 -21.75 6.77
CA GLU A 122 -4.76 -22.68 6.82
C GLU A 122 -4.44 -24.03 6.15
N THR A 123 -3.75 -24.01 5.02
CA THR A 123 -3.54 -25.21 4.18
C THR A 123 -2.16 -25.85 4.35
N GLY A 124 -1.13 -25.08 4.70
CA GLY A 124 0.26 -25.52 4.64
C GLY A 124 0.82 -25.61 3.21
N ASN A 125 0.04 -25.19 2.21
CA ASN A 125 0.44 -25.20 0.81
C ASN A 125 1.40 -24.03 0.50
N HIS A 126 2.04 -24.11 -0.68
CA HIS A 126 2.96 -23.09 -1.17
C HIS A 126 2.29 -22.16 -2.18
N VAL A 127 2.77 -20.93 -2.24
CA VAL A 127 2.32 -19.91 -3.18
C VAL A 127 3.51 -19.30 -3.89
N LEU A 128 3.53 -19.34 -5.22
CA LEU A 128 4.42 -18.48 -6.01
C LEU A 128 3.90 -17.05 -5.94
N TYR A 129 4.78 -16.12 -5.61
CA TYR A 129 4.45 -14.74 -5.37
C TYR A 129 5.51 -13.81 -5.96
N ARG A 130 5.10 -12.90 -6.84
CA ARG A 130 6.01 -11.95 -7.48
C ARG A 130 5.44 -10.54 -7.40
N VAL A 131 6.28 -9.59 -7.01
CA VAL A 131 5.93 -8.17 -6.95
C VAL A 131 6.97 -7.38 -7.71
N THR A 132 6.53 -6.67 -8.75
CA THR A 132 7.40 -5.91 -9.65
C THR A 132 6.99 -4.45 -9.63
N PRO A 133 7.83 -3.53 -9.14
CA PRO A 133 7.55 -2.10 -9.23
C PRO A 133 7.70 -1.65 -10.68
N ILE A 134 6.77 -0.81 -11.11
CA ILE A 134 6.74 -0.27 -12.48
C ILE A 134 7.05 1.22 -12.44
N TYR A 135 8.17 1.58 -13.06
CA TYR A 135 8.63 2.96 -13.19
C TYR A 135 8.40 3.48 -14.60
N GLU A 136 8.07 4.74 -14.72
CA GLU A 136 8.05 5.44 -16.02
C GLU A 136 9.42 6.11 -16.24
N GLY A 137 10.12 5.71 -17.30
CA GLY A 137 11.46 6.25 -17.62
C GLY A 137 12.41 6.18 -16.42
N ASP A 138 13.06 7.31 -16.12
CA ASP A 138 14.02 7.44 -15.02
C ASP A 138 13.39 7.91 -13.70
N ASN A 139 12.08 7.87 -13.57
CA ASN A 139 11.39 8.26 -12.36
C ASN A 139 11.87 7.45 -11.14
N LEU A 140 12.09 8.12 -10.03
CA LEU A 140 12.59 7.50 -8.81
C LEU A 140 11.50 6.84 -7.96
N VAL A 141 10.23 7.19 -8.22
CA VAL A 141 9.05 6.59 -7.56
C VAL A 141 8.27 5.76 -8.57
N ALA A 142 7.94 4.53 -8.22
CA ALA A 142 7.14 3.66 -9.06
C ALA A 142 5.71 4.18 -9.21
N ASN A 143 5.13 4.04 -10.40
CA ASN A 143 3.72 4.35 -10.65
C ASN A 143 2.78 3.38 -9.91
N GLY A 144 3.29 2.21 -9.59
CA GLY A 144 2.61 1.16 -8.87
C GLY A 144 3.42 -0.13 -8.86
N VAL A 145 2.81 -1.18 -8.39
CA VAL A 145 3.40 -2.52 -8.39
C VAL A 145 2.49 -3.50 -9.10
N GLU A 146 3.08 -4.37 -9.89
CA GLU A 146 2.43 -5.55 -10.44
C GLU A 146 2.59 -6.68 -9.43
N MET A 147 1.48 -7.27 -8.99
CA MET A 147 1.44 -8.36 -8.03
C MET A 147 0.85 -9.59 -8.68
N GLU A 148 1.55 -10.71 -8.59
CA GLU A 148 1.12 -12.00 -9.13
C GLU A 148 1.26 -13.07 -8.05
N ALA A 149 0.27 -13.96 -7.96
CA ALA A 149 0.31 -15.10 -7.07
C ALA A 149 -0.44 -16.31 -7.63
N GLU A 150 0.07 -17.50 -7.33
CA GLU A 150 -0.57 -18.77 -7.69
C GLU A 150 -0.21 -19.85 -6.65
N SER A 151 -1.21 -20.47 -6.07
CA SER A 151 -1.03 -21.60 -5.17
C SER A 151 -0.59 -22.86 -5.95
N ILE A 152 0.31 -23.62 -5.35
CA ILE A 152 1.02 -24.69 -6.07
C ILE A 152 0.29 -26.04 -5.97
N GLU A 153 0.02 -26.52 -4.76
CA GLU A 153 -0.48 -27.88 -4.53
C GLU A 153 -1.90 -28.10 -5.10
N ASP A 154 -2.68 -27.03 -5.22
CA ASP A 154 -4.04 -27.05 -5.77
C ASP A 154 -4.16 -26.41 -7.18
N ASN A 155 -3.01 -26.18 -7.84
CA ASN A 155 -2.95 -25.61 -9.21
C ASN A 155 -3.70 -24.28 -9.36
N GLY A 156 -3.55 -23.37 -8.39
CA GLY A 156 -4.13 -22.05 -8.42
C GLY A 156 -5.59 -21.96 -7.98
N GLU A 157 -6.18 -23.05 -7.49
CA GLU A 157 -7.58 -23.06 -7.06
C GLU A 157 -7.81 -22.16 -5.84
N GLY A 158 -6.89 -22.19 -4.86
CA GLY A 158 -7.01 -21.40 -3.65
C GLY A 158 -6.53 -19.96 -3.79
N ILE A 159 -5.41 -19.75 -4.48
CA ILE A 159 -4.83 -18.43 -4.77
C ILE A 159 -4.47 -18.33 -6.25
N GLN A 160 -5.06 -17.36 -6.91
CA GLN A 160 -4.68 -16.95 -8.27
C GLN A 160 -5.04 -15.49 -8.48
N PHE A 161 -4.05 -14.62 -8.67
CA PHE A 161 -4.30 -13.25 -9.06
C PHE A 161 -3.14 -12.64 -9.86
N HIS A 162 -3.48 -11.64 -10.66
CA HIS A 162 -2.56 -10.80 -11.39
C HIS A 162 -3.14 -9.39 -11.44
N VAL A 163 -2.58 -8.49 -10.66
CA VAL A 163 -3.11 -7.14 -10.46
C VAL A 163 -2.01 -6.09 -10.58
N PHE A 164 -2.40 -4.88 -10.97
CA PHE A 164 -1.58 -3.69 -10.83
C PHE A 164 -2.16 -2.80 -9.72
N VAL A 165 -1.38 -2.54 -8.69
CA VAL A 165 -1.75 -1.69 -7.56
C VAL A 165 -1.14 -0.31 -7.76
N TYR A 166 -1.98 0.72 -7.79
CA TYR A 166 -1.55 2.10 -8.03
C TYR A 166 -0.83 2.70 -6.84
N ASN A 167 0.32 3.33 -7.09
CA ASN A 167 1.04 4.10 -6.08
C ASN A 167 0.51 5.54 -6.01
N VAL A 168 -0.69 5.66 -5.52
CA VAL A 168 -1.42 6.93 -5.40
C VAL A 168 -1.88 7.15 -3.97
N GLN A 169 -2.15 8.40 -3.64
CA GLN A 169 -2.81 8.77 -2.39
C GLN A 169 -3.96 9.72 -2.73
N PRO A 170 -5.22 9.41 -2.32
CA PRO A 170 -6.34 10.31 -2.55
C PRO A 170 -6.02 11.73 -2.07
N LEU A 171 -6.35 12.73 -2.88
CA LEU A 171 -6.14 14.16 -2.62
C LEU A 171 -4.67 14.61 -2.55
N VAL A 172 -3.74 13.82 -3.04
CA VAL A 172 -2.33 14.17 -3.15
C VAL A 172 -1.87 14.00 -4.59
N ASP A 173 -1.27 15.03 -5.16
CA ASP A 173 -0.56 14.99 -6.44
C ASP A 173 0.91 14.66 -6.16
N ILE A 174 1.39 13.60 -6.76
CA ILE A 174 2.77 13.10 -6.60
C ILE A 174 3.56 13.41 -7.87
N ASP A 175 4.75 13.97 -7.70
CA ASP A 175 5.75 14.01 -8.75
C ASP A 175 6.61 12.73 -8.65
N TYR A 176 6.37 11.79 -9.55
CA TYR A 176 7.06 10.50 -9.55
C TYR A 176 8.54 10.59 -9.92
N ARG A 177 8.99 11.72 -10.47
CA ARG A 177 10.39 11.94 -10.82
C ARG A 177 11.28 11.93 -9.58
N ASP A 178 10.82 12.53 -8.48
CA ASP A 178 11.60 12.74 -7.25
C ASP A 178 10.87 12.43 -5.94
N GLY A 179 9.57 12.11 -6.00
CA GLY A 179 8.73 11.82 -4.83
C GLY A 179 8.18 13.06 -4.12
N SER A 180 8.42 14.26 -4.62
CA SER A 180 7.78 15.46 -4.09
C SER A 180 6.27 15.41 -4.30
N SER A 181 5.52 16.12 -3.49
CA SER A 181 4.06 16.05 -3.50
C SER A 181 3.42 17.35 -3.05
N GLN A 182 2.17 17.51 -3.40
CA GLN A 182 1.32 18.59 -2.93
C GLN A 182 -0.11 18.11 -2.76
N LYS A 183 -0.87 18.81 -1.91
CA LYS A 183 -2.31 18.56 -1.82
C LYS A 183 -2.98 18.95 -3.15
N THR A 184 -3.82 18.06 -3.67
CA THR A 184 -4.61 18.32 -4.87
C THR A 184 -5.48 19.57 -4.66
N LYS A 185 -5.39 20.52 -5.57
CA LYS A 185 -6.25 21.71 -5.56
C LYS A 185 -7.64 21.30 -5.97
N ILE A 186 -8.53 21.09 -4.99
CA ILE A 186 -9.95 20.96 -5.27
C ILE A 186 -10.48 22.39 -5.45
N GLN A 187 -11.04 22.71 -6.61
CA GLN A 187 -11.84 23.94 -6.77
C GLN A 187 -13.11 23.77 -5.94
N SER A 188 -13.08 24.25 -4.71
CA SER A 188 -14.28 24.35 -3.89
C SER A 188 -14.87 25.76 -4.08
N ASP A 189 -16.02 25.83 -4.67
CA ASP A 189 -16.80 27.10 -4.80
C ASP A 189 -17.33 27.63 -3.46
N THR A 190 -16.99 26.97 -2.34
CA THR A 190 -17.41 27.37 -0.99
C THR A 190 -16.31 27.15 0.02
N ASN A 191 -16.00 28.18 0.79
CA ASN A 191 -15.14 28.15 1.98
C ASN A 191 -15.86 27.40 3.14
N VAL A 192 -16.15 26.13 2.95
CA VAL A 192 -16.86 25.30 3.95
C VAL A 192 -15.84 24.52 4.77
N GLU A 193 -15.76 24.84 6.05
CA GLU A 193 -14.98 24.09 7.02
C GLU A 193 -15.74 22.85 7.47
N ILE A 194 -15.22 21.67 7.22
CA ILE A 194 -15.78 20.40 7.70
C ILE A 194 -14.99 19.97 8.95
N ARG A 195 -15.68 19.65 10.03
CA ARG A 195 -15.08 19.29 11.32
C ARG A 195 -15.18 17.81 11.60
N GLY A 196 -14.05 17.14 11.63
CA GLY A 196 -13.96 15.72 11.94
C GLY A 196 -13.42 15.45 13.36
N ASN A 197 -13.77 14.31 13.91
CA ASN A 197 -13.20 13.80 15.14
C ASN A 197 -12.26 12.63 14.82
N SER A 198 -10.98 12.79 15.11
CA SER A 198 -9.95 11.80 14.78
C SER A 198 -10.13 10.47 15.49
N ARG A 199 -10.79 10.45 16.65
CA ARG A 199 -11.05 9.23 17.43
C ARG A 199 -12.23 8.44 16.89
N SER A 200 -13.37 9.13 16.65
CA SER A 200 -14.60 8.46 16.18
C SER A 200 -14.66 8.28 14.67
N LYS A 201 -13.81 8.98 13.93
CA LYS A 201 -13.84 9.05 12.46
C LYS A 201 -15.19 9.52 11.91
N ILE A 202 -15.84 10.44 12.64
CA ILE A 202 -17.09 11.09 12.23
C ILE A 202 -16.79 12.55 11.89
N TYR A 203 -17.35 13.03 10.77
CA TYR A 203 -17.30 14.44 10.42
C TYR A 203 -18.68 15.11 10.45
N HIS A 204 -18.67 16.41 10.71
CA HIS A 204 -19.85 17.27 10.79
C HIS A 204 -19.71 18.42 9.79
N CYS A 205 -20.80 18.70 9.09
CA CYS A 205 -20.93 19.86 8.20
C CYS A 205 -21.56 21.04 8.93
N PRO A 206 -21.34 22.28 8.46
CA PRO A 206 -22.08 23.42 8.97
C PRO A 206 -23.59 23.17 8.97
N GLY A 207 -24.24 23.55 10.05
CA GLY A 207 -25.69 23.35 10.23
C GLY A 207 -26.08 22.05 10.94
N GLN A 208 -25.18 21.10 11.13
CA GLN A 208 -25.46 19.93 11.97
C GLN A 208 -25.30 20.23 13.45
N ASN A 209 -26.10 19.56 14.30
CA ASN A 209 -26.21 19.87 15.74
C ASN A 209 -24.85 19.90 16.46
N ALA A 210 -23.98 18.92 16.26
CA ALA A 210 -22.69 18.84 16.94
C ALA A 210 -21.55 19.64 16.25
N TYR A 211 -21.84 20.32 15.14
CA TYR A 211 -20.79 21.05 14.40
C TYR A 211 -20.12 22.15 15.23
N LYS A 212 -20.89 22.88 16.01
CA LYS A 212 -20.38 23.98 16.86
C LYS A 212 -19.53 23.43 18.00
N ASP A 213 -19.97 22.38 18.63
CA ASP A 213 -19.30 21.75 19.80
C ASP A 213 -17.97 21.10 19.41
N MET A 214 -17.83 20.71 18.14
CA MET A 214 -16.57 20.15 17.62
C MET A 214 -15.41 21.13 17.66
N LYS A 215 -15.65 22.45 17.70
CA LYS A 215 -14.60 23.47 17.72
C LYS A 215 -13.64 23.30 18.90
N ASP A 216 -14.14 22.89 20.05
CA ASP A 216 -13.39 22.75 21.29
C ASP A 216 -12.92 21.31 21.55
N SER A 217 -13.13 20.42 20.59
CA SER A 217 -12.71 19.02 20.70
C SER A 217 -11.20 18.86 20.62
N LYS A 218 -10.60 18.13 21.58
CA LYS A 218 -9.18 17.74 21.56
C LYS A 218 -8.84 16.84 20.34
N ASN A 219 -9.84 16.24 19.72
CA ASN A 219 -9.69 15.36 18.58
C ASN A 219 -10.12 16.03 17.27
N LEU A 220 -10.21 17.36 17.24
CA LEU A 220 -10.62 18.11 16.05
C LEU A 220 -9.64 17.94 14.91
N VAL A 221 -10.18 17.60 13.73
CA VAL A 221 -9.50 17.65 12.44
C VAL A 221 -10.36 18.45 11.50
N ILE A 222 -9.75 19.38 10.76
CA ILE A 222 -10.44 20.25 9.82
C ILE A 222 -10.16 19.78 8.39
N PHE A 223 -11.23 19.65 7.61
CA PHE A 223 -11.18 19.34 6.19
C PHE A 223 -11.78 20.49 5.39
N SER A 224 -11.29 20.69 4.18
CA SER A 224 -11.78 21.72 3.27
C SER A 224 -13.00 21.31 2.44
N SER A 225 -13.34 20.00 2.46
CA SER A 225 -14.50 19.43 1.77
C SER A 225 -14.97 18.14 2.41
N GLU A 226 -16.21 17.72 2.11
CA GLU A 226 -16.71 16.39 2.50
C GLU A 226 -15.93 15.25 1.81
N GLU A 227 -15.47 15.49 0.56
CA GLU A 227 -14.65 14.55 -0.20
C GLU A 227 -13.33 14.27 0.52
N GLU A 228 -12.69 15.33 1.04
CA GLU A 228 -11.46 15.22 1.81
C GLU A 228 -11.69 14.40 3.09
N ALA A 229 -12.76 14.65 3.81
CA ALA A 229 -13.10 13.90 5.01
C ALA A 229 -13.36 12.41 4.71
N LYS A 230 -14.10 12.11 3.63
CA LYS A 230 -14.36 10.73 3.18
C LYS A 230 -13.07 10.01 2.76
N ALA A 231 -12.19 10.70 2.00
CA ALA A 231 -10.90 10.16 1.60
C ALA A 231 -10.00 9.84 2.80
N ALA A 232 -10.11 10.61 3.89
CA ALA A 232 -9.43 10.36 5.16
C ALA A 232 -10.07 9.25 6.01
N GLY A 233 -11.08 8.55 5.47
CA GLY A 233 -11.77 7.46 6.16
C GLY A 233 -12.82 7.90 7.17
N TYR A 234 -13.29 9.15 7.08
CA TYR A 234 -14.35 9.64 7.96
C TYR A 234 -15.72 9.42 7.34
N ARG A 235 -16.71 9.15 8.17
CA ARG A 235 -18.14 9.09 7.79
C ARG A 235 -18.90 10.31 8.28
N LYS A 236 -19.93 10.71 7.54
CA LYS A 236 -20.81 11.83 7.93
C LYS A 236 -21.60 11.49 9.19
N ALA A 237 -21.73 12.45 10.10
CA ALA A 237 -22.63 12.33 11.23
C ALA A 237 -24.07 12.14 10.75
N LYS A 238 -24.81 11.26 11.41
CA LYS A 238 -26.27 11.19 11.23
C LYS A 238 -26.89 12.48 11.79
N GLN A 239 -27.93 12.95 11.13
CA GLN A 239 -28.70 14.11 11.61
C GLN A 239 -29.41 13.77 12.90
#